data_dc132c5a8d9ee1e9c6f28cceb93676e9
#
_entry.id   dc132c5a8d9ee1e9c6f28cceb93676e9
#
_cell.length_a   1.000
_cell.length_b   1.000
_cell.length_c   1.000
_cell.angle_alpha   90.00
_cell.angle_beta   90.00
_cell.angle_gamma   90.00
#
_symmetry.space_group_name_H-M   'P 1'
#
loop_
_entity.id
_entity.type
_entity.pdbx_description
1 polymer ?
#
loop_
_entity_poly.entity_id
_entity_poly.type
_entity_poly.pdbx_seq_one_letter_code
_entity_poly.pdbx_strand_id
1 'polypeptide(L)'
;LLLQDVLNGNIYAENYMQYYDLYLGNLGKSSCFGYGWNPIFISNDILFIVHPDDINKTNNERNKINIAETWEDLVKKAKYQFLNNNFQMVTRVNFMQDEEEVKKMMQEIDEEHQKGIYKREYVIREKK
;
A
#
# COMPACT_ATOMS: atom_id res chain seq x y z
N LEU A 1 -3.03 -24.62 -4.29
CA LEU A 1 -2.34 -25.23 -3.14
C LEU A 1 -2.11 -24.25 -2.01
N LEU A 2 -1.46 -23.10 -2.28
CA LEU A 2 -1.20 -22.10 -1.23
C LEU A 2 -2.49 -21.50 -0.66
N LEU A 3 -3.49 -21.23 -1.50
CA LEU A 3 -4.77 -20.73 -1.04
C LEU A 3 -5.45 -21.70 -0.10
N GLN A 4 -5.41 -22.98 -0.41
CA GLN A 4 -6.00 -24.01 0.45
C GLN A 4 -5.28 -24.08 1.80
N ASP A 5 -3.95 -23.97 1.80
CA ASP A 5 -3.17 -23.93 3.04
C ASP A 5 -3.51 -22.73 3.90
N VAL A 6 -3.74 -21.56 3.30
CA VAL A 6 -4.19 -20.36 4.02
C VAL A 6 -5.57 -20.59 4.65
N LEU A 7 -6.51 -21.13 3.89
CA LEU A 7 -7.88 -21.40 4.37
C LEU A 7 -7.89 -22.46 5.47
N ASN A 8 -6.95 -23.38 5.45
CA ASN A 8 -6.78 -24.42 6.47
C ASN A 8 -5.96 -23.94 7.69
N GLY A 9 -5.47 -22.70 7.69
CA GLY A 9 -4.68 -22.14 8.77
C GLY A 9 -3.22 -22.58 8.80
N ASN A 10 -2.72 -23.23 7.74
CA ASN A 10 -1.35 -23.73 7.65
C ASN A 10 -0.35 -22.64 7.26
N ILE A 11 -0.80 -21.55 6.64
CA ILE A 11 0.01 -20.41 6.23
C ILE A 11 -0.70 -19.14 6.68
N TYR A 12 0.07 -18.18 7.22
CA TYR A 12 -0.50 -16.88 7.58
C TYR A 12 -0.98 -16.15 6.33
N ALA A 13 -2.20 -15.60 6.40
CA ALA A 13 -2.82 -14.88 5.30
C ALA A 13 -1.96 -13.71 4.79
N GLU A 14 -1.32 -12.96 5.69
CA GLU A 14 -0.44 -11.85 5.31
C GLU A 14 0.75 -12.32 4.48
N ASN A 15 1.35 -13.46 4.82
CA ASN A 15 2.44 -14.03 4.03
C ASN A 15 1.97 -14.41 2.63
N TYR A 16 0.79 -15.02 2.52
CA TYR A 16 0.20 -15.35 1.23
C TYR A 16 -0.03 -14.11 0.38
N MET A 17 -0.62 -13.06 0.95
CA MET A 17 -0.86 -11.80 0.24
C MET A 17 0.45 -11.20 -0.29
N GLN A 18 1.49 -11.18 0.56
CA GLN A 18 2.78 -10.62 0.20
C GLN A 18 3.42 -11.38 -0.97
N TYR A 19 3.46 -12.69 -0.90
CA TYR A 19 4.07 -13.51 -1.96
C TYR A 19 3.29 -13.43 -3.26
N TYR A 20 1.97 -13.45 -3.19
CA TYR A 20 1.13 -13.39 -4.38
C TYR A 20 1.29 -12.04 -5.10
N ASP A 21 1.25 -10.94 -4.36
CA ASP A 21 1.41 -9.60 -4.93
C ASP A 21 2.82 -9.37 -5.46
N LEU A 22 3.85 -9.93 -4.81
CA LEU A 22 5.21 -9.89 -5.31
C LEU A 22 5.31 -10.62 -6.67
N TYR A 23 4.66 -11.77 -6.78
CA TYR A 23 4.60 -12.52 -8.03
C TYR A 23 3.93 -11.70 -9.14
N LEU A 24 2.79 -11.07 -8.86
CA LEU A 24 2.09 -10.21 -9.82
C LEU A 24 2.97 -9.03 -10.24
N GLY A 25 3.68 -8.41 -9.29
CA GLY A 25 4.59 -7.30 -9.58
C GLY A 25 5.71 -7.71 -10.52
N ASN A 26 6.27 -8.91 -10.35
CA ASN A 26 7.30 -9.45 -11.24
C ASN A 26 6.77 -9.66 -12.66
N LEU A 27 5.47 -9.85 -12.83
CA LEU A 27 4.80 -9.95 -14.12
C LEU A 27 4.35 -8.60 -14.69
N GLY A 28 4.66 -7.49 -14.00
CA GLY A 28 4.21 -6.16 -14.38
C GLY A 28 2.72 -5.92 -14.16
N LYS A 29 2.08 -6.74 -13.33
CA LYS A 29 0.65 -6.63 -13.03
C LYS A 29 0.40 -5.84 -11.76
N SER A 30 -0.79 -5.26 -11.65
CA SER A 30 -1.24 -4.55 -10.47
C SER A 30 -1.40 -5.48 -9.27
N SER A 31 -1.24 -4.93 -8.06
CA SER A 31 -1.43 -5.65 -6.81
C SER A 31 -2.86 -6.18 -6.67
N CYS A 32 -2.98 -7.42 -6.20
CA CYS A 32 -4.27 -8.03 -5.91
C CYS A 32 -4.77 -7.66 -4.50
N PHE A 33 -3.88 -7.70 -3.51
CA PHE A 33 -4.22 -7.53 -2.09
C PHE A 33 -3.79 -6.17 -1.51
N GLY A 34 -3.09 -5.36 -2.27
CA GLY A 34 -2.52 -4.11 -1.77
C GLY A 34 -1.22 -4.29 -1.01
N TYR A 35 -0.48 -5.38 -1.24
CA TYR A 35 0.78 -5.70 -0.57
C TYR A 35 2.01 -5.63 -1.47
N GLY A 36 1.82 -5.55 -2.79
CA GLY A 36 2.93 -5.62 -3.74
C GLY A 36 3.67 -4.30 -3.88
N TRP A 37 4.97 -4.38 -4.09
CA TRP A 37 5.89 -3.29 -4.45
C TRP A 37 5.64 -1.96 -3.72
N ASN A 38 5.49 -2.05 -2.41
CA ASN A 38 5.48 -0.87 -1.54
C ASN A 38 4.35 0.11 -1.86
N PRO A 39 3.09 -0.30 -1.69
CA PRO A 39 1.98 0.61 -1.90
C PRO A 39 1.98 1.77 -0.91
N ILE A 40 2.68 1.62 0.21
CA ILE A 40 2.82 2.65 1.24
C ILE A 40 4.31 2.79 1.58
N PHE A 41 4.85 3.99 1.45
CA PHE A 41 6.24 4.25 1.80
C PHE A 41 6.44 5.69 2.29
N ILE A 42 7.52 5.90 3.02
CA ILE A 42 7.83 7.18 3.66
C ILE A 42 9.15 7.70 3.10
N SER A 43 9.18 9.00 2.82
CA SER A 43 10.40 9.71 2.51
C SER A 43 10.41 11.03 3.30
N ASN A 44 11.36 11.17 4.21
CA ASN A 44 11.43 12.32 5.12
C ASN A 44 10.09 12.50 5.86
N ASP A 45 9.42 13.64 5.67
CA ASP A 45 8.13 13.93 6.30
C ASP A 45 6.95 13.75 5.35
N ILE A 46 7.10 12.86 4.37
CA ILE A 46 6.07 12.61 3.35
C ILE A 46 5.70 11.14 3.32
N LEU A 47 4.41 10.86 3.40
CA LEU A 47 3.84 9.54 3.23
C LEU A 47 3.29 9.42 1.81
N PHE A 48 3.71 8.40 1.09
CA PHE A 48 3.21 8.11 -0.26
C PHE A 48 2.33 6.87 -0.23
N ILE A 49 1.24 6.91 -0.97
CA ILE A 49 0.30 5.81 -1.09
C ILE A 49 -0.01 5.56 -2.55
N VAL A 50 0.15 4.31 -2.98
CA VAL A 50 -0.22 3.84 -4.32
C VAL A 50 -1.42 2.92 -4.18
N HIS A 51 -2.57 3.37 -4.64
CA HIS A 51 -3.79 2.58 -4.54
C HIS A 51 -3.83 1.47 -5.58
N PRO A 52 -4.46 0.32 -5.27
CA PRO A 52 -4.70 -0.70 -6.30
C PRO A 52 -5.65 -0.17 -7.37
N ASP A 53 -5.58 -0.76 -8.56
CA ASP A 53 -6.42 -0.33 -9.70
C ASP A 53 -7.91 -0.49 -9.43
N ASP A 54 -8.29 -1.55 -8.72
CA ASP A 54 -9.67 -1.85 -8.36
C ASP A 54 -9.75 -2.17 -6.87
N ILE A 55 -10.10 -1.16 -6.07
CA ILE A 55 -10.17 -1.27 -4.61
C ILE A 55 -11.23 -2.30 -4.17
N ASN A 56 -12.38 -2.33 -4.84
CA ASN A 56 -13.43 -3.29 -4.51
C ASN A 56 -12.98 -4.73 -4.72
N LYS A 57 -12.27 -4.98 -5.82
CA LYS A 57 -11.70 -6.30 -6.10
C LYS A 57 -10.67 -6.68 -5.05
N THR A 58 -9.80 -5.75 -4.68
CA THR A 58 -8.79 -5.95 -3.62
C THR A 58 -9.46 -6.34 -2.31
N ASN A 59 -10.50 -5.62 -1.91
CA ASN A 59 -11.23 -5.90 -0.68
C ASN A 59 -11.92 -7.28 -0.72
N ASN A 60 -12.49 -7.64 -1.85
CA ASN A 60 -13.11 -8.95 -2.04
C ASN A 60 -12.09 -10.09 -1.93
N GLU A 61 -10.92 -9.93 -2.56
CA GLU A 61 -9.85 -10.92 -2.49
C GLU A 61 -9.31 -11.08 -1.06
N ARG A 62 -9.14 -9.96 -0.34
CA ARG A 62 -8.74 -9.99 1.07
C ARG A 62 -9.77 -10.73 1.93
N ASN A 63 -11.05 -10.49 1.69
CA ASN A 63 -12.12 -11.14 2.43
C ASN A 63 -12.16 -12.67 2.17
N LYS A 64 -11.85 -13.11 0.96
CA LYS A 64 -11.80 -14.54 0.61
C LYS A 64 -10.78 -15.32 1.42
N ILE A 65 -9.74 -14.67 1.91
CA ILE A 65 -8.72 -15.29 2.77
C ILE A 65 -8.85 -14.86 4.23
N ASN A 66 -10.05 -14.44 4.63
CA ASN A 66 -10.42 -14.06 5.99
C ASN A 66 -9.67 -12.82 6.53
N ILE A 67 -9.27 -11.92 5.66
CA ILE A 67 -8.74 -10.61 6.07
C ILE A 67 -9.90 -9.62 6.06
N ALA A 68 -10.37 -9.26 7.24
CA ALA A 68 -11.49 -8.32 7.41
C ALA A 68 -11.09 -6.86 7.13
N GLU A 69 -9.81 -6.53 7.32
CA GLU A 69 -9.31 -5.18 7.07
C GLU A 69 -9.35 -4.84 5.58
N THR A 70 -10.06 -3.78 5.22
CA THR A 70 -10.13 -3.30 3.84
C THR A 70 -8.88 -2.48 3.50
N TRP A 71 -8.69 -2.22 2.21
CA TRP A 71 -7.63 -1.31 1.76
C TRP A 71 -7.81 0.10 2.35
N GLU A 72 -9.05 0.59 2.38
CA GLU A 72 -9.35 1.92 2.94
C GLU A 72 -9.02 1.98 4.43
N ASP A 73 -9.30 0.93 5.20
CA ASP A 73 -8.96 0.85 6.62
C ASP A 73 -7.43 0.89 6.82
N LEU A 74 -6.70 0.17 5.98
CA LEU A 74 -5.24 0.14 6.02
C LEU A 74 -4.65 1.51 5.74
N VAL A 75 -5.15 2.21 4.72
CA VAL A 75 -4.72 3.56 4.36
C VAL A 75 -5.01 4.55 5.49
N LYS A 76 -6.21 4.51 6.05
CA LYS A 76 -6.61 5.36 7.17
C LYS A 76 -5.72 5.17 8.37
N LYS A 77 -5.41 3.93 8.71
CA LYS A 77 -4.52 3.57 9.81
C LYS A 77 -3.09 4.05 9.57
N ALA A 78 -2.58 3.88 8.35
CA ALA A 78 -1.25 4.34 7.97
C ALA A 78 -1.13 5.86 8.08
N LYS A 79 -2.12 6.60 7.58
CA LYS A 79 -2.17 8.06 7.71
C LYS A 79 -2.18 8.51 9.16
N TYR A 80 -3.01 7.89 9.99
CA TYR A 80 -3.10 8.21 11.41
C TYR A 80 -1.76 7.99 12.11
N GLN A 81 -1.13 6.84 11.91
CA GLN A 81 0.14 6.50 12.52
C GLN A 81 1.25 7.46 12.07
N PHE A 82 1.27 7.80 10.80
CA PHE A 82 2.25 8.71 10.24
C PHE A 82 2.12 10.12 10.85
N LEU A 83 0.91 10.65 10.90
CA LEU A 83 0.65 12.00 11.42
C LEU A 83 0.91 12.10 12.93
N ASN A 84 0.80 11.03 13.66
CA ASN A 84 1.00 11.00 15.11
C ASN A 84 2.41 10.52 15.52
N ASN A 85 3.36 10.44 14.60
CA ASN A 85 4.73 10.00 14.83
C ASN A 85 4.86 8.59 15.39
N ASN A 86 3.84 7.75 15.22
CA ASN A 86 3.88 6.36 15.64
C ASN A 86 4.29 5.48 14.46
N PHE A 87 5.55 5.04 14.45
CA PHE A 87 6.13 4.25 13.36
C PHE A 87 5.88 2.75 13.47
N GLN A 88 5.11 2.30 14.46
CA GLN A 88 4.68 0.91 14.51
C GLN A 88 3.62 0.67 13.45
N MET A 89 4.05 0.65 12.21
CA MET A 89 3.14 0.46 11.09
C MET A 89 2.80 -1.02 10.92
N VAL A 90 1.56 -1.26 10.64
CA VAL A 90 1.01 -2.59 10.41
C VAL A 90 1.40 -3.11 9.04
N THR A 91 1.99 -2.27 8.21
CA THR A 91 2.48 -2.65 6.90
C THR A 91 3.96 -2.38 6.77
N ARG A 92 4.58 -3.10 5.85
CA ARG A 92 5.98 -2.92 5.54
C ARG A 92 6.18 -1.55 4.89
N VAL A 93 6.94 -0.70 5.56
CA VAL A 93 7.26 0.64 5.05
C VAL A 93 8.64 0.61 4.41
N ASN A 94 8.74 1.11 3.22
CA ASN A 94 10.02 1.38 2.59
C ASN A 94 10.34 2.86 2.65
N PHE A 95 11.63 3.15 2.66
CA PHE A 95 12.14 4.51 2.72
C PHE A 95 12.76 4.88 1.38
N MET A 96 12.36 6.02 0.84
CA MET A 96 12.98 6.62 -0.33
C MET A 96 13.89 7.75 0.17
N GLN A 97 15.18 7.73 -0.21
CA GLN A 97 16.17 8.68 0.31
C GLN A 97 16.56 9.78 -0.69
N ASP A 98 16.25 9.61 -1.96
CA ASP A 98 16.60 10.58 -2.99
C ASP A 98 15.59 11.73 -3.01
N GLU A 99 16.02 12.92 -2.56
CA GLU A 99 15.16 14.10 -2.50
C GLU A 99 14.66 14.56 -3.87
N GLU A 100 15.44 14.40 -4.92
CA GLU A 100 15.02 14.79 -6.27
C GLU A 100 13.94 13.87 -6.81
N GLU A 101 14.07 12.56 -6.56
CA GLU A 101 13.03 11.60 -6.92
C GLU A 101 11.73 11.87 -6.17
N VAL A 102 11.83 12.25 -4.89
CA VAL A 102 10.67 12.60 -4.08
C VAL A 102 9.95 13.81 -4.66
N LYS A 103 10.68 14.86 -4.99
CA LYS A 103 10.09 16.07 -5.61
C LYS A 103 9.43 15.76 -6.94
N LYS A 104 10.09 14.95 -7.75
CA LYS A 104 9.55 14.53 -9.05
C LYS A 104 8.26 13.75 -8.88
N MET A 105 8.22 12.82 -7.93
CA MET A 105 7.03 12.03 -7.65
C MET A 105 5.87 12.90 -7.16
N MET A 106 6.14 13.84 -6.27
CA MET A 106 5.12 14.79 -5.80
C MET A 106 4.53 15.59 -6.96
N GLN A 107 5.38 16.08 -7.85
CA GLN A 107 4.96 16.82 -9.03
C GLN A 107 4.11 15.95 -9.96
N GLU A 108 4.52 14.72 -10.21
CA GLU A 108 3.77 13.76 -11.04
C GLU A 108 2.37 13.49 -10.45
N ILE A 109 2.30 13.32 -9.12
CA ILE A 109 1.03 13.10 -8.42
C ILE A 109 0.13 14.33 -8.54
N ASP A 110 0.67 15.53 -8.35
CA ASP A 110 -0.09 16.77 -8.50
C ASP A 110 -0.66 16.91 -9.93
N GLU A 111 0.14 16.58 -10.93
CA GLU A 111 -0.30 16.61 -12.33
C GLU A 111 -1.39 15.57 -12.59
N GLU A 112 -1.26 14.37 -12.03
CA GLU A 112 -2.29 13.33 -12.11
C GLU A 112 -3.61 13.80 -11.49
N HIS A 113 -3.55 14.41 -10.30
CA HIS A 113 -4.74 14.93 -9.62
C HIS A 113 -5.43 16.03 -10.43
N GLN A 114 -4.67 16.88 -11.10
CA GLN A 114 -5.24 17.91 -11.98
C GLN A 114 -6.01 17.29 -13.16
N LYS A 115 -5.62 16.10 -13.59
CA LYS A 115 -6.30 15.34 -14.65
C LYS A 115 -7.43 14.45 -14.14
N GLY A 116 -7.72 14.47 -12.84
CA GLY A 116 -8.74 13.63 -12.23
C GLY A 116 -8.28 12.20 -11.96
N ILE A 117 -6.98 11.93 -11.97
CA ILE A 117 -6.40 10.62 -11.70
C ILE A 117 -5.93 10.59 -10.24
N TYR A 118 -6.52 9.71 -9.43
CA TYR A 118 -6.26 9.62 -7.99
C TYR A 118 -5.68 8.27 -7.58
N LYS A 119 -4.90 7.63 -8.45
CA LYS A 119 -4.27 6.35 -8.17
C LYS A 119 -3.17 6.45 -7.10
N ARG A 120 -2.50 7.60 -7.04
CA ARG A 120 -1.45 7.86 -6.06
C ARG A 120 -1.79 9.11 -5.26
N GLU A 121 -1.38 9.14 -4.01
CA GLU A 121 -1.51 10.33 -3.17
C GLU A 121 -0.31 10.46 -2.24
N TYR A 122 -0.13 11.65 -1.67
CA TYR A 122 0.87 11.85 -0.62
C TYR A 122 0.32 12.75 0.49
N VAL A 123 0.87 12.56 1.69
CA VAL A 123 0.53 13.35 2.87
C VAL A 123 1.83 13.94 3.43
N ILE A 124 1.85 15.22 3.70
CA ILE A 124 2.99 15.90 4.29
C ILE A 124 2.75 16.04 5.78
N ARG A 125 3.73 15.60 6.58
CA ARG A 125 3.70 15.79 8.03
C ARG A 125 4.44 17.07 8.36
N GLU A 126 3.77 17.96 9.10
CA GLU A 126 4.39 19.19 9.56
C GLU A 126 5.42 18.87 10.65
N LYS A 127 6.60 19.50 10.55
CA LYS A 127 7.60 19.43 11.61
C LYS A 127 7.15 20.32 12.76
N LYS A 128 7.02 19.71 13.92
CA LYS A 128 6.79 20.47 15.14
C LYS A 128 8.10 20.99 15.71
#